data_952e4c38d91e18246c2e497b0ab0541f
#
_entry.id   952e4c38d91e18246c2e497b0ab0541f
#
_cell.length_a   1.000
_cell.length_b   1.000
_cell.length_c   1.000
_cell.angle_alpha   90.00
_cell.angle_beta   90.00
_cell.angle_gamma   90.00
#
_symmetry.space_group_name_H-M   'P 1'
#
loop_
_entity.id
_entity.type
_entity.pdbx_description
1 polymer ?
#
loop_
_entity_poly.entity_id
_entity_poly.type
_entity_poly.pdbx_seq_one_letter_code
_entity_poly.pdbx_strand_id
1 'polypeptide(L)'
;MANEGRFCLQDVRDIITTRKGLLFDFDGTLVNLDKLNVDAYAFVFKEMFNVDFTRDDFMKYISGRGSREGIIEYLASKGITEFSSQELNDLFYKHKNELIKEKMNSEIYLLPGIKDFLESSIIEKKRKVIITSSRKGHVENILTHFGIYSYFEKVIDRFDVVKGKPSPEAYLKGLEYLGYTETECVAFEDSFFGLQSAKGAGIFTVGILNEGWNDDFVYQLSDFVIDDYRVLI
;
A
#
# COMPACT_ATOMS: atom_id res chain seq x y z
N MET A 1 -15.71 -17.56 2.80
CA MET A 1 -17.13 -17.13 2.93
C MET A 1 -17.28 -15.96 1.97
N ALA A 2 -18.12 -16.11 0.95
CA ALA A 2 -18.34 -15.07 -0.05
C ALA A 2 -18.86 -13.82 0.64
N ASN A 3 -18.42 -12.67 0.13
CA ASN A 3 -18.81 -11.34 0.55
C ASN A 3 -20.37 -11.23 0.50
N GLU A 4 -21.07 -11.48 1.60
CA GLU A 4 -22.46 -11.00 1.76
C GLU A 4 -22.41 -9.48 1.96
N GLY A 5 -21.63 -8.82 1.11
CA GLY A 5 -21.32 -7.41 1.12
C GLY A 5 -22.44 -6.60 0.52
N ARG A 6 -22.51 -5.36 0.95
CA ARG A 6 -23.43 -4.29 0.59
C ARG A 6 -23.51 -4.03 -0.93
N PHE A 7 -22.53 -4.50 -1.74
CA PHE A 7 -22.37 -4.25 -3.16
C PHE A 7 -22.06 -5.54 -3.93
N CYS A 8 -22.70 -5.74 -5.08
CA CYS A 8 -22.29 -6.78 -6.02
C CYS A 8 -21.18 -6.24 -6.96
N LEU A 9 -20.55 -7.13 -7.72
CA LEU A 9 -19.46 -6.76 -8.64
C LEU A 9 -19.91 -5.69 -9.66
N GLN A 10 -21.15 -5.78 -10.17
CA GLN A 10 -21.68 -4.79 -11.10
C GLN A 10 -21.81 -3.41 -10.47
N ASP A 11 -22.29 -3.35 -9.22
CA ASP A 11 -22.37 -2.07 -8.48
C ASP A 11 -20.99 -1.40 -8.37
N VAL A 12 -19.94 -2.20 -8.11
CA VAL A 12 -18.56 -1.69 -7.98
C VAL A 12 -18.02 -1.21 -9.32
N ARG A 13 -18.27 -1.94 -10.41
CA ARG A 13 -17.92 -1.49 -11.76
C ARG A 13 -18.62 -0.17 -12.11
N ASP A 14 -19.90 -0.02 -11.78
CA ASP A 14 -20.67 1.19 -12.00
C ASP A 14 -20.13 2.36 -11.14
N ILE A 15 -19.79 2.10 -9.88
CA ILE A 15 -19.14 3.06 -9.00
C ILE A 15 -17.81 3.51 -9.61
N ILE A 16 -16.93 2.59 -9.98
CA ILE A 16 -15.64 2.92 -10.59
C ILE A 16 -15.85 3.70 -11.89
N THR A 17 -16.79 3.30 -12.73
CA THR A 17 -17.07 3.96 -14.01
C THR A 17 -17.53 5.41 -13.82
N THR A 18 -18.36 5.69 -12.82
CA THR A 18 -18.93 7.02 -12.56
C THR A 18 -18.00 7.95 -11.79
N ARG A 19 -17.04 7.43 -11.00
CA ARG A 19 -16.09 8.23 -10.24
C ARG A 19 -15.03 8.85 -11.15
N LYS A 20 -14.45 9.97 -10.72
CA LYS A 20 -13.48 10.77 -11.48
C LYS A 20 -12.03 10.49 -11.12
N GLY A 21 -11.77 10.16 -9.83
CA GLY A 21 -10.43 9.98 -9.29
C GLY A 21 -10.23 8.59 -8.69
N LEU A 22 -9.01 8.07 -8.83
CA LEU A 22 -8.58 6.80 -8.23
C LEU A 22 -7.32 7.03 -7.40
N LEU A 23 -7.35 6.52 -6.17
CA LEU A 23 -6.23 6.60 -5.24
C LEU A 23 -5.76 5.17 -4.94
N PHE A 24 -4.51 4.88 -5.24
CA PHE A 24 -3.94 3.55 -5.07
C PHE A 24 -2.89 3.57 -3.96
N ASP A 25 -2.95 2.64 -3.02
CA ASP A 25 -1.75 2.29 -2.29
C ASP A 25 -0.74 1.63 -3.24
N PHE A 26 0.47 1.39 -2.79
CA PHE A 26 1.56 0.88 -3.62
C PHE A 26 1.95 -0.55 -3.25
N ASP A 27 2.48 -0.74 -2.03
CA ASP A 27 2.99 -2.04 -1.57
C ASP A 27 1.80 -2.96 -1.25
N GLY A 28 1.67 -4.09 -1.96
CA GLY A 28 0.55 -5.02 -1.77
C GLY A 28 -0.73 -4.66 -2.54
N THR A 29 -0.77 -3.47 -3.16
CA THR A 29 -1.90 -3.01 -3.96
C THR A 29 -1.56 -2.93 -5.46
N LEU A 30 -0.45 -2.33 -5.84
CA LEU A 30 0.03 -2.29 -7.22
C LEU A 30 1.11 -3.34 -7.49
N VAL A 31 1.97 -3.55 -6.52
CA VAL A 31 3.17 -4.39 -6.60
C VAL A 31 3.29 -5.25 -5.36
N ASN A 32 3.67 -6.50 -5.51
CA ASN A 32 3.99 -7.35 -4.35
C ASN A 32 5.43 -7.09 -3.88
N LEU A 33 5.56 -6.45 -2.71
CA LEU A 33 6.83 -6.15 -2.04
C LEU A 33 6.90 -6.67 -0.60
N ASP A 34 5.87 -7.33 -0.11
CA ASP A 34 5.76 -7.70 1.30
C ASP A 34 6.91 -8.58 1.76
N LYS A 35 7.24 -9.64 0.98
CA LYS A 35 8.37 -10.51 1.30
C LYS A 35 9.68 -9.72 1.36
N LEU A 36 9.90 -8.82 0.40
CA LEU A 36 11.10 -7.97 0.35
C LEU A 36 11.17 -7.03 1.56
N ASN A 37 10.03 -6.47 1.98
CA ASN A 37 9.97 -5.64 3.17
C ASN A 37 10.27 -6.45 4.45
N VAL A 38 9.72 -7.65 4.58
CA VAL A 38 10.03 -8.58 5.70
C VAL A 38 11.52 -8.88 5.74
N ASP A 39 12.13 -9.27 4.62
CA ASP A 39 13.55 -9.60 4.50
C ASP A 39 14.42 -8.38 4.91
N ALA A 40 14.06 -7.18 4.47
CA ALA A 40 14.79 -5.96 4.79
C ALA A 40 14.74 -5.62 6.29
N TYR A 41 13.58 -5.73 6.94
CA TYR A 41 13.46 -5.54 8.40
C TYR A 41 14.15 -6.63 9.19
N ALA A 42 14.01 -7.90 8.78
CA ALA A 42 14.67 -9.03 9.42
C ALA A 42 16.19 -8.86 9.44
N PHE A 43 16.76 -8.42 8.31
CA PHE A 43 18.18 -8.10 8.22
C PHE A 43 18.58 -7.01 9.23
N VAL A 44 17.88 -5.88 9.22
CA VAL A 44 18.22 -4.72 10.06
C VAL A 44 18.10 -5.02 11.54
N PHE A 45 17.02 -5.69 11.96
CA PHE A 45 16.83 -6.03 13.38
C PHE A 45 17.81 -7.09 13.86
N LYS A 46 18.21 -7.99 12.95
CA LYS A 46 19.26 -8.98 13.27
C LYS A 46 20.62 -8.31 13.44
N GLU A 47 21.01 -7.45 12.52
CA GLU A 47 22.30 -6.74 12.55
C GLU A 47 22.44 -5.78 13.74
N MET A 48 21.41 -4.96 13.99
CA MET A 48 21.50 -3.92 15.02
C MET A 48 21.24 -4.43 16.45
N PHE A 49 20.35 -5.41 16.59
CA PHE A 49 19.83 -5.79 17.91
C PHE A 49 19.94 -7.29 18.20
N ASN A 50 20.39 -8.09 17.24
CA ASN A 50 20.38 -9.57 17.30
C ASN A 50 18.96 -10.15 17.61
N VAL A 51 17.92 -9.51 17.06
CA VAL A 51 16.52 -9.92 17.21
C VAL A 51 16.00 -10.50 15.90
N ASP A 52 15.29 -11.63 15.98
CA ASP A 52 14.64 -12.23 14.83
C ASP A 52 13.31 -11.53 14.57
N PHE A 53 13.04 -11.22 13.30
CA PHE A 53 11.82 -10.56 12.83
C PHE A 53 11.13 -11.46 11.82
N THR A 54 9.85 -11.68 12.03
CA THR A 54 9.04 -12.61 11.24
C THR A 54 8.02 -11.86 10.38
N ARG A 55 7.38 -12.62 9.47
CA ARG A 55 6.22 -12.14 8.71
C ARG A 55 5.08 -11.69 9.64
N ASP A 56 4.80 -12.45 10.70
CA ASP A 56 3.74 -12.11 11.65
C ASP A 56 4.05 -10.80 12.39
N ASP A 57 5.33 -10.58 12.74
CA ASP A 57 5.78 -9.31 13.31
C ASP A 57 5.59 -8.15 12.32
N PHE A 58 5.90 -8.37 11.02
CA PHE A 58 5.67 -7.38 9.97
C PHE A 58 4.18 -7.00 9.86
N MET A 59 3.31 -7.98 9.78
CA MET A 59 1.87 -7.76 9.69
C MET A 59 1.32 -7.01 10.91
N LYS A 60 1.78 -7.38 12.09
CA LYS A 60 1.32 -6.80 13.35
C LYS A 60 1.78 -5.37 13.57
N TYR A 61 3.02 -5.06 13.21
CA TYR A 61 3.66 -3.81 13.61
C TYR A 61 3.94 -2.83 12.47
N ILE A 62 4.12 -3.32 11.22
CA ILE A 62 4.70 -2.51 10.14
C ILE A 62 3.75 -2.34 8.96
N SER A 63 3.08 -3.42 8.51
CA SER A 63 2.31 -3.44 7.26
C SER A 63 1.32 -2.28 7.17
N GLY A 64 1.40 -1.49 6.08
CA GLY A 64 0.53 -0.34 5.82
C GLY A 64 0.66 0.84 6.77
N ARG A 65 1.54 0.76 7.76
CA ARG A 65 1.75 1.80 8.78
C ARG A 65 3.01 2.62 8.46
N GLY A 66 3.04 3.87 8.91
CA GLY A 66 4.31 4.61 8.97
C GLY A 66 5.30 3.85 9.85
N SER A 67 6.47 3.52 9.30
CA SER A 67 7.42 2.58 9.93
C SER A 67 7.87 2.95 11.35
N ARG A 68 7.84 4.24 11.70
CA ARG A 68 8.43 4.72 12.97
C ARG A 68 7.71 4.16 14.21
N GLU A 69 6.40 4.32 14.28
CA GLU A 69 5.61 3.88 15.44
C GLU A 69 5.64 2.36 15.58
N GLY A 70 5.50 1.65 14.47
CA GLY A 70 5.54 0.20 14.44
C GLY A 70 6.91 -0.38 14.86
N ILE A 71 8.00 0.25 14.42
CA ILE A 71 9.36 -0.12 14.83
C ILE A 71 9.54 0.07 16.34
N ILE A 72 9.10 1.22 16.87
CA ILE A 72 9.18 1.50 18.32
C ILE A 72 8.41 0.45 19.12
N GLU A 73 7.17 0.16 18.73
CA GLU A 73 6.35 -0.85 19.40
C GLU A 73 6.97 -2.26 19.34
N TYR A 74 7.48 -2.65 18.16
CA TYR A 74 8.15 -3.94 18.00
C TYR A 74 9.39 -4.06 18.89
N LEU A 75 10.31 -3.10 18.82
CA LEU A 75 11.54 -3.10 19.61
C LEU A 75 11.26 -3.04 21.12
N ALA A 76 10.26 -2.25 21.53
CA ALA A 76 9.82 -2.21 22.94
C ALA A 76 9.29 -3.59 23.40
N SER A 77 8.59 -4.33 22.55
CA SER A 77 8.13 -5.70 22.84
C SER A 77 9.28 -6.70 23.06
N LYS A 78 10.48 -6.37 22.56
CA LYS A 78 11.71 -7.14 22.75
C LYS A 78 12.60 -6.56 23.86
N GLY A 79 12.11 -5.57 24.61
CA GLY A 79 12.86 -4.91 25.70
C GLY A 79 13.88 -3.87 25.21
N ILE A 80 13.83 -3.45 23.96
CA ILE A 80 14.74 -2.46 23.37
C ILE A 80 14.01 -1.13 23.30
N THR A 81 14.42 -0.17 24.15
CA THR A 81 13.79 1.14 24.27
C THR A 81 14.67 2.29 23.79
N GLU A 82 15.96 2.04 23.61
CA GLU A 82 16.92 3.04 23.16
C GLU A 82 17.61 2.57 21.87
N PHE A 83 17.46 3.35 20.80
CA PHE A 83 18.11 3.11 19.53
C PHE A 83 18.14 4.37 18.67
N SER A 84 19.08 4.41 17.73
CA SER A 84 19.17 5.47 16.72
C SER A 84 18.20 5.18 15.59
N SER A 85 17.10 5.93 15.53
CA SER A 85 16.14 5.82 14.40
C SER A 85 16.80 6.21 13.06
N GLN A 86 17.80 7.09 13.08
CA GLN A 86 18.52 7.48 11.87
C GLN A 86 19.35 6.30 11.33
N GLU A 87 20.18 5.69 12.18
CA GLU A 87 21.01 4.54 11.79
C GLU A 87 20.16 3.36 11.29
N LEU A 88 19.06 3.07 11.99
CA LEU A 88 18.12 2.02 11.58
C LEU A 88 17.55 2.31 10.19
N ASN A 89 17.07 3.53 9.95
CA ASN A 89 16.53 3.92 8.64
C ASN A 89 17.59 3.85 7.54
N ASP A 90 18.80 4.33 7.81
CA ASP A 90 19.88 4.35 6.82
C ASP A 90 20.26 2.92 6.42
N LEU A 91 20.39 2.01 7.40
CA LEU A 91 20.67 0.60 7.15
C LEU A 91 19.51 -0.07 6.41
N PHE A 92 18.26 0.18 6.82
CA PHE A 92 17.07 -0.36 6.17
C PHE A 92 16.99 0.04 4.70
N TYR A 93 17.10 1.33 4.40
CA TYR A 93 16.98 1.78 3.02
C TYR A 93 18.17 1.37 2.15
N LYS A 94 19.36 1.29 2.72
CA LYS A 94 20.52 0.75 2.03
C LYS A 94 20.25 -0.71 1.61
N HIS A 95 19.88 -1.55 2.56
CA HIS A 95 19.63 -2.96 2.29
C HIS A 95 18.39 -3.17 1.40
N LYS A 96 17.30 -2.44 1.62
CA LYS A 96 16.12 -2.49 0.75
C LYS A 96 16.46 -2.13 -0.69
N ASN A 97 17.33 -1.13 -0.94
CA ASN A 97 17.78 -0.78 -2.29
C ASN A 97 18.58 -1.91 -2.95
N GLU A 98 19.41 -2.61 -2.19
CA GLU A 98 20.16 -3.78 -2.66
C GLU A 98 19.21 -4.92 -3.05
N LEU A 99 18.26 -5.26 -2.19
CA LEU A 99 17.23 -6.25 -2.46
C LEU A 99 16.36 -5.91 -3.68
N ILE A 100 15.94 -4.65 -3.84
CA ILE A 100 15.17 -4.22 -5.01
C ILE A 100 15.97 -4.45 -6.29
N LYS A 101 17.26 -4.10 -6.32
CA LYS A 101 18.12 -4.30 -7.50
C LYS A 101 18.30 -5.79 -7.82
N GLU A 102 18.52 -6.61 -6.80
CA GLU A 102 18.74 -8.04 -6.94
C GLU A 102 17.48 -8.77 -7.40
N LYS A 103 16.33 -8.43 -6.80
CA LYS A 103 15.09 -9.18 -6.94
C LYS A 103 14.10 -8.59 -7.96
N MET A 104 14.44 -7.47 -8.60
CA MET A 104 13.55 -6.74 -9.52
C MET A 104 12.93 -7.63 -10.61
N ASN A 105 13.69 -8.57 -11.15
CA ASN A 105 13.23 -9.44 -12.24
C ASN A 105 12.79 -10.84 -11.79
N SER A 106 12.87 -11.15 -10.50
CA SER A 106 12.64 -12.52 -10.02
C SER A 106 11.57 -12.64 -8.95
N GLU A 107 11.47 -11.67 -8.04
CA GLU A 107 10.57 -11.74 -6.90
C GLU A 107 9.61 -10.53 -6.80
N ILE A 108 9.88 -9.43 -7.53
CA ILE A 108 9.01 -8.26 -7.59
C ILE A 108 8.11 -8.38 -8.80
N TYR A 109 6.81 -8.29 -8.62
CA TYR A 109 5.83 -8.40 -9.72
C TYR A 109 4.61 -7.51 -9.46
N LEU A 110 3.95 -7.13 -10.56
CA LEU A 110 2.68 -6.42 -10.51
C LEU A 110 1.58 -7.35 -10.00
N LEU A 111 0.65 -6.82 -9.23
CA LEU A 111 -0.52 -7.59 -8.84
C LEU A 111 -1.35 -8.04 -10.06
N PRO A 112 -2.06 -9.19 -9.96
CA PRO A 112 -2.82 -9.74 -11.07
C PRO A 112 -3.79 -8.72 -11.68
N GLY A 113 -3.72 -8.54 -12.99
CA GLY A 113 -4.63 -7.69 -13.76
C GLY A 113 -4.45 -6.18 -13.63
N ILE A 114 -3.54 -5.68 -12.79
CA ILE A 114 -3.40 -4.22 -12.58
C ILE A 114 -3.06 -3.48 -13.88
N LYS A 115 -2.18 -4.02 -14.71
CA LYS A 115 -1.83 -3.38 -15.97
C LYS A 115 -3.01 -3.31 -16.92
N ASP A 116 -3.74 -4.42 -17.08
CA ASP A 116 -4.94 -4.48 -17.91
C ASP A 116 -6.01 -3.49 -17.41
N PHE A 117 -6.16 -3.40 -16.09
CA PHE A 117 -7.08 -2.45 -15.47
C PHE A 117 -6.68 -1.00 -15.75
N LEU A 118 -5.40 -0.64 -15.60
CA LEU A 118 -4.90 0.71 -15.88
C LEU A 118 -5.06 1.11 -17.36
N GLU A 119 -5.00 0.16 -18.27
CA GLU A 119 -5.16 0.34 -19.72
C GLU A 119 -6.63 0.26 -20.18
N SER A 120 -7.54 -0.16 -19.29
CA SER A 120 -8.95 -0.32 -19.65
C SER A 120 -9.64 1.02 -19.92
N SER A 121 -10.61 1.00 -20.86
CA SER A 121 -11.43 2.18 -21.20
C SER A 121 -12.25 2.72 -20.02
N ILE A 122 -12.46 1.90 -19.00
CA ILE A 122 -13.21 2.27 -17.78
C ILE A 122 -12.46 3.35 -17.00
N ILE A 123 -11.11 3.26 -16.94
CA ILE A 123 -10.32 4.15 -16.10
C ILE A 123 -9.20 4.93 -16.81
N GLU A 124 -8.95 4.69 -18.11
CA GLU A 124 -7.82 5.32 -18.81
C GLU A 124 -7.82 6.85 -18.69
N LYS A 125 -8.99 7.49 -18.77
CA LYS A 125 -9.17 8.95 -18.69
C LYS A 125 -9.32 9.50 -17.28
N LYS A 126 -9.33 8.62 -16.24
CA LYS A 126 -9.49 9.06 -14.87
C LYS A 126 -8.15 9.54 -14.30
N ARG A 127 -8.22 10.52 -13.42
CA ARG A 127 -7.05 10.99 -12.69
C ARG A 127 -6.64 9.96 -11.64
N LYS A 128 -5.35 9.67 -11.54
CA LYS A 128 -4.83 8.61 -10.68
C LYS A 128 -3.66 9.14 -9.86
N VAL A 129 -3.68 8.86 -8.56
CA VAL A 129 -2.59 9.19 -7.64
C VAL A 129 -2.22 7.97 -6.79
N ILE A 130 -0.97 7.93 -6.36
CA ILE A 130 -0.46 6.90 -5.44
C ILE A 130 -0.38 7.50 -4.04
N ILE A 131 -0.85 6.75 -3.04
CA ILE A 131 -0.86 7.10 -1.61
C ILE A 131 -0.08 6.05 -0.84
N THR A 132 1.16 6.30 -0.48
CA THR A 132 2.03 5.26 0.06
C THR A 132 2.82 5.67 1.31
N SER A 133 3.18 4.70 2.13
CA SER A 133 4.15 4.85 3.20
C SER A 133 5.60 4.65 2.71
N SER A 134 5.80 4.17 1.49
CA SER A 134 7.11 3.99 0.85
C SER A 134 7.67 5.32 0.35
N ARG A 135 8.99 5.39 0.15
CA ARG A 135 9.64 6.56 -0.46
C ARG A 135 9.29 6.66 -1.94
N LYS A 136 8.96 7.86 -2.40
CA LYS A 136 8.64 8.17 -3.81
C LYS A 136 9.66 7.60 -4.78
N GLY A 137 10.96 7.70 -4.50
CA GLY A 137 12.01 7.15 -5.38
C GLY A 137 11.94 5.64 -5.60
N HIS A 138 11.47 4.85 -4.59
CA HIS A 138 11.23 3.41 -4.77
C HIS A 138 10.03 3.16 -5.68
N VAL A 139 8.95 3.91 -5.48
CA VAL A 139 7.74 3.84 -6.32
C VAL A 139 8.09 4.13 -7.77
N GLU A 140 8.78 5.25 -8.03
CA GLU A 140 9.21 5.67 -9.37
C GLU A 140 10.07 4.60 -10.05
N ASN A 141 11.09 4.08 -9.35
CA ASN A 141 11.99 3.07 -9.89
C ASN A 141 11.24 1.80 -10.30
N ILE A 142 10.43 1.26 -9.39
CA ILE A 142 9.72 -0.01 -9.61
C ILE A 142 8.64 0.14 -10.69
N LEU A 143 7.79 1.16 -10.61
CA LEU A 143 6.72 1.33 -11.59
C LEU A 143 7.23 1.74 -12.98
N THR A 144 8.38 2.43 -13.06
CA THR A 144 9.06 2.70 -14.33
C THR A 144 9.59 1.41 -14.95
N HIS A 145 10.19 0.52 -14.14
CA HIS A 145 10.64 -0.79 -14.60
C HIS A 145 9.50 -1.61 -15.23
N PHE A 146 8.31 -1.57 -14.63
CA PHE A 146 7.12 -2.25 -15.15
C PHE A 146 6.36 -1.46 -16.23
N GLY A 147 6.79 -0.24 -16.55
CA GLY A 147 6.19 0.60 -17.60
C GLY A 147 4.83 1.17 -17.25
N ILE A 148 4.47 1.27 -15.95
CA ILE A 148 3.16 1.77 -15.52
C ILE A 148 3.22 3.10 -14.72
N TYR A 149 4.41 3.66 -14.47
CA TYR A 149 4.54 4.90 -13.71
C TYR A 149 3.79 6.08 -14.34
N SER A 150 3.77 6.17 -15.67
CA SER A 150 3.13 7.25 -16.43
C SER A 150 1.61 7.31 -16.32
N TYR A 151 0.96 6.28 -15.78
CA TYR A 151 -0.49 6.31 -15.52
C TYR A 151 -0.86 7.16 -14.30
N PHE A 152 0.11 7.52 -13.45
CA PHE A 152 -0.12 8.23 -12.20
C PHE A 152 0.39 9.67 -12.28
N GLU A 153 -0.44 10.63 -11.85
CA GLU A 153 -0.09 12.06 -11.89
C GLU A 153 0.79 12.49 -10.71
N LYS A 154 0.66 11.80 -9.57
CA LYS A 154 1.34 12.17 -8.32
C LYS A 154 1.56 10.94 -7.45
N VAL A 155 2.67 10.94 -6.75
CA VAL A 155 2.93 10.08 -5.59
C VAL A 155 2.89 10.96 -4.35
N ILE A 156 2.01 10.62 -3.41
CA ILE A 156 1.98 11.19 -2.06
C ILE A 156 2.60 10.16 -1.15
N ASP A 157 3.79 10.48 -0.66
CA ASP A 157 4.59 9.57 0.14
C ASP A 157 4.61 9.98 1.63
N ARG A 158 5.34 9.22 2.44
CA ARG A 158 5.46 9.46 3.87
C ARG A 158 6.00 10.86 4.25
N PHE A 159 6.70 11.55 3.37
CA PHE A 159 7.27 12.88 3.61
C PHE A 159 6.30 14.01 3.26
N ASP A 160 5.26 13.71 2.51
CA ASP A 160 4.20 14.66 2.20
C ASP A 160 3.19 14.84 3.35
N VAL A 161 3.22 14.00 4.40
CA VAL A 161 2.27 13.99 5.52
C VAL A 161 2.94 14.18 6.88
N VAL A 162 2.21 14.77 7.81
CA VAL A 162 2.63 14.87 9.22
C VAL A 162 2.29 13.58 9.96
N LYS A 163 1.08 13.06 9.74
CA LYS A 163 0.60 11.82 10.33
C LYS A 163 0.40 10.77 9.24
N GLY A 164 1.20 9.70 9.29
CA GLY A 164 1.03 8.55 8.40
C GLY A 164 -0.24 7.75 8.69
N LYS A 165 -0.53 6.74 7.84
CA LYS A 165 -1.60 5.76 8.06
C LYS A 165 -1.50 5.17 9.47
N PRO A 166 -2.58 5.03 10.23
CA PRO A 166 -4.00 5.06 9.83
C PRO A 166 -4.65 6.46 9.78
N SER A 167 -3.90 7.56 10.00
CA SER A 167 -4.47 8.89 9.81
C SER A 167 -4.99 9.06 8.37
N PRO A 168 -6.15 9.69 8.16
CA PRO A 168 -6.69 9.93 6.82
C PRO A 168 -5.90 10.96 6.01
N GLU A 169 -4.90 11.62 6.62
CA GLU A 169 -4.19 12.77 6.05
C GLU A 169 -3.64 12.51 4.64
N ALA A 170 -3.04 11.34 4.40
CA ALA A 170 -2.47 11.01 3.10
C ALA A 170 -3.54 10.93 2.00
N TYR A 171 -4.66 10.29 2.28
CA TYR A 171 -5.79 10.20 1.35
C TYR A 171 -6.49 11.55 1.15
N LEU A 172 -6.66 12.35 2.21
CA LEU A 172 -7.19 13.72 2.10
C LEU A 172 -6.30 14.60 1.22
N LYS A 173 -4.98 14.50 1.32
CA LYS A 173 -4.04 15.18 0.40
C LYS A 173 -4.17 14.67 -1.04
N GLY A 174 -4.47 13.40 -1.24
CA GLY A 174 -4.79 12.85 -2.55
C GLY A 174 -6.04 13.47 -3.16
N LEU A 175 -7.11 13.59 -2.38
CA LEU A 175 -8.34 14.27 -2.80
C LEU A 175 -8.09 15.74 -3.12
N GLU A 176 -7.35 16.45 -2.25
CA GLU A 176 -6.96 17.84 -2.47
C GLU A 176 -6.18 18.02 -3.79
N TYR A 177 -5.18 17.18 -4.04
CA TYR A 177 -4.39 17.22 -5.27
C TYR A 177 -5.26 16.99 -6.51
N LEU A 178 -6.18 16.03 -6.44
CA LEU A 178 -7.12 15.74 -7.53
C LEU A 178 -8.18 16.86 -7.71
N GLY A 179 -8.45 17.64 -6.67
CA GLY A 179 -9.54 18.61 -6.67
C GLY A 179 -10.92 17.95 -6.66
N TYR A 180 -11.05 16.78 -6.05
CA TYR A 180 -12.27 15.98 -5.95
C TYR A 180 -12.65 15.72 -4.50
N THR A 181 -13.96 15.48 -4.29
CA THR A 181 -14.50 15.03 -3.01
C THR A 181 -14.31 13.52 -2.85
N GLU A 182 -14.47 13.03 -1.62
CA GLU A 182 -14.45 11.60 -1.30
C GLU A 182 -15.50 10.81 -2.10
N THR A 183 -16.66 11.43 -2.38
CA THR A 183 -17.74 10.81 -3.15
C THR A 183 -17.47 10.76 -4.66
N GLU A 184 -16.43 11.42 -5.15
CA GLU A 184 -16.01 11.41 -6.56
C GLU A 184 -14.80 10.47 -6.80
N CYS A 185 -14.32 9.81 -5.77
CA CYS A 185 -13.10 8.97 -5.83
C CYS A 185 -13.35 7.54 -5.36
N VAL A 186 -12.42 6.65 -5.74
CA VAL A 186 -12.30 5.27 -5.23
C VAL A 186 -10.86 5.07 -4.74
N ALA A 187 -10.69 4.41 -3.59
CA ALA A 187 -9.40 3.99 -3.07
C ALA A 187 -9.21 2.47 -3.26
N PHE A 188 -7.96 2.06 -3.50
CA PHE A 188 -7.52 0.67 -3.57
C PHE A 188 -6.45 0.44 -2.51
N GLU A 189 -6.62 -0.57 -1.66
CA GLU A 189 -5.79 -0.80 -0.47
C GLU A 189 -5.83 -2.26 -0.02
N ASP A 190 -4.74 -2.75 0.56
CA ASP A 190 -4.61 -4.12 1.04
C ASP A 190 -4.32 -4.24 2.55
N SER A 191 -3.82 -3.16 3.16
CA SER A 191 -3.30 -3.18 4.52
C SER A 191 -4.31 -2.67 5.57
N PHE A 192 -4.21 -3.21 6.80
CA PHE A 192 -5.09 -2.81 7.90
C PHE A 192 -5.09 -1.29 8.16
N PHE A 193 -3.91 -0.69 8.29
CA PHE A 193 -3.79 0.75 8.57
C PHE A 193 -4.13 1.61 7.37
N GLY A 194 -3.88 1.11 6.15
CA GLY A 194 -4.23 1.79 4.93
C GLY A 194 -5.75 1.82 4.70
N LEU A 195 -6.42 0.70 4.89
CA LEU A 195 -7.89 0.62 4.85
C LEU A 195 -8.54 1.57 5.86
N GLN A 196 -8.05 1.61 7.10
CA GLN A 196 -8.52 2.58 8.10
C GLN A 196 -8.30 4.02 7.64
N SER A 197 -7.16 4.32 7.02
CA SER A 197 -6.83 5.65 6.50
C SER A 197 -7.77 6.08 5.37
N ALA A 198 -7.99 5.21 4.38
CA ALA A 198 -8.90 5.48 3.25
C ALA A 198 -10.35 5.64 3.71
N LYS A 199 -10.82 4.75 4.60
CA LYS A 199 -12.16 4.84 5.21
C LYS A 199 -12.31 6.08 6.09
N GLY A 200 -11.27 6.45 6.83
CA GLY A 200 -11.23 7.67 7.63
C GLY A 200 -11.33 8.95 6.79
N ALA A 201 -10.89 8.90 5.52
CA ALA A 201 -11.09 9.95 4.54
C ALA A 201 -12.48 9.93 3.86
N GLY A 202 -13.35 8.95 4.19
CA GLY A 202 -14.70 8.82 3.65
C GLY A 202 -14.77 8.25 2.22
N ILE A 203 -13.67 7.71 1.69
CA ILE A 203 -13.57 7.24 0.30
C ILE A 203 -14.14 5.82 0.19
N PHE A 204 -14.90 5.54 -0.87
CA PHE A 204 -15.27 4.17 -1.23
C PHE A 204 -14.01 3.36 -1.49
N THR A 205 -13.82 2.27 -0.74
CA THR A 205 -12.55 1.54 -0.71
C THR A 205 -12.71 0.11 -1.20
N VAL A 206 -11.96 -0.24 -2.24
CA VAL A 206 -11.79 -1.61 -2.73
C VAL A 206 -10.59 -2.21 -2.02
N GLY A 207 -10.83 -3.25 -1.25
CA GLY A 207 -9.80 -4.04 -0.58
C GLY A 207 -9.16 -5.04 -1.54
N ILE A 208 -7.84 -5.16 -1.49
CA ILE A 208 -7.06 -6.08 -2.32
C ILE A 208 -6.60 -7.25 -1.44
N LEU A 209 -6.90 -8.48 -1.88
CA LEU A 209 -6.35 -9.68 -1.26
C LEU A 209 -4.97 -9.97 -1.85
N ASN A 210 -3.99 -10.06 -0.98
CA ASN A 210 -2.66 -10.54 -1.31
C ASN A 210 -2.53 -12.01 -0.89
N GLU A 211 -2.00 -12.86 -1.75
CA GLU A 211 -1.85 -14.30 -1.50
C GLU A 211 -1.22 -14.59 -0.13
N GLY A 212 -2.03 -15.16 0.77
CA GLY A 212 -1.62 -15.62 2.09
C GLY A 212 -1.34 -14.50 3.13
N TRP A 213 -1.80 -13.28 2.92
CA TRP A 213 -1.68 -12.13 3.81
C TRP A 213 -3.04 -11.73 4.37
N ASN A 214 -3.49 -12.36 5.41
CA ASN A 214 -4.56 -11.99 6.34
C ASN A 214 -5.82 -11.33 5.75
N ASP A 215 -6.78 -12.13 5.36
CA ASP A 215 -7.96 -11.70 4.60
C ASP A 215 -9.07 -11.09 5.47
N ASP A 216 -9.16 -11.46 6.75
CA ASP A 216 -10.33 -11.12 7.59
C ASP A 216 -10.54 -9.61 7.75
N PHE A 217 -9.48 -8.83 7.98
CA PHE A 217 -9.63 -7.39 8.14
C PHE A 217 -9.93 -6.67 6.83
N VAL A 218 -9.47 -7.21 5.69
CA VAL A 218 -9.77 -6.65 4.37
C VAL A 218 -11.26 -6.70 4.11
N TYR A 219 -11.90 -7.84 4.40
CA TYR A 219 -13.37 -7.96 4.29
C TYR A 219 -14.13 -7.06 5.26
N GLN A 220 -13.59 -6.82 6.46
CA GLN A 220 -14.26 -6.01 7.48
C GLN A 220 -14.17 -4.50 7.21
N LEU A 221 -13.05 -4.04 6.66
CA LEU A 221 -12.73 -2.63 6.55
C LEU A 221 -12.98 -2.04 5.16
N SER A 222 -13.11 -2.86 4.11
CA SER A 222 -13.38 -2.37 2.76
C SER A 222 -14.88 -2.43 2.41
N ASP A 223 -15.27 -1.70 1.36
CA ASP A 223 -16.63 -1.72 0.83
C ASP A 223 -16.83 -2.89 -0.13
N PHE A 224 -15.75 -3.31 -0.79
CA PHE A 224 -15.70 -4.46 -1.69
C PHE A 224 -14.28 -5.05 -1.68
N VAL A 225 -14.14 -6.33 -2.05
CA VAL A 225 -12.86 -7.04 -2.01
C VAL A 225 -12.61 -7.75 -3.34
N ILE A 226 -11.39 -7.65 -3.85
CA ILE A 226 -10.93 -8.36 -5.04
C ILE A 226 -9.56 -9.01 -4.77
N ASP A 227 -9.26 -10.04 -5.52
CA ASP A 227 -7.95 -10.71 -5.60
C ASP A 227 -7.26 -10.53 -6.96
N ASP A 228 -8.00 -10.03 -7.94
CA ASP A 228 -7.53 -9.79 -9.30
C ASP A 228 -8.25 -8.58 -9.92
N TYR A 229 -7.50 -7.61 -10.40
CA TYR A 229 -8.06 -6.40 -11.01
C TYR A 229 -8.88 -6.65 -12.28
N ARG A 230 -8.67 -7.79 -12.96
CA ARG A 230 -9.41 -8.15 -14.18
C ARG A 230 -10.90 -8.33 -13.93
N VAL A 231 -11.32 -8.63 -12.71
CA VAL A 231 -12.75 -8.68 -12.37
C VAL A 231 -13.46 -7.33 -12.49
N LEU A 232 -12.71 -6.23 -12.50
CA LEU A 232 -13.25 -4.87 -12.60
C LEU A 232 -13.38 -4.33 -14.04
N ILE A 233 -12.90 -5.08 -15.03
CA ILE A 233 -12.93 -4.73 -16.46
C ILE A 233 -14.19 -5.24 -17.14
#